data_9ef3cdb35ec1919cc2b8a470a340c4ed
#
_entry.id   9ef3cdb35ec1919cc2b8a470a340c4ed
#
_cell.length_a   1.000
_cell.length_b   1.000
_cell.length_c   1.000
_cell.angle_alpha   90.00
_cell.angle_beta   90.00
_cell.angle_gamma   90.00
#
_symmetry.space_group_name_H-M   'P 1'
#
loop_
_entity.id
_entity.type
_entity.pdbx_description
1 polymer ?
#
loop_
_entity_poly.entity_id
_entity_poly.type
_entity_poly.pdbx_seq_one_letter_code
_entity_poly.pdbx_strand_id
1 'polypeptide(L)'
;MPTNKKTKIVATLGPACSTREVMKSMIDAGVNVFRVNFSHADYDDVKEKINLIRGLNDEFGYTTAILGDLQGPKLRVGVMKEDVVVNDGDLITFQTAEDVPGTAQRVYMNYKEFPKDVNPGERILLDDGKLIFEAVETDKKTEVVCRVIQGGPLKSKKGVNLPNTKVSLPALTKKDIKDAIFAIEQKVDWIALSFVRTSEDLMELQELISKHSDHKIPIIAKIEKPEGVANIDKIVAYCDGLMVARGDLGVEVPAHEVPLIQKKLVNRAKTARIPVIIATQMMETMITSLTPTRAEVNDVANSVMDGADAVMLSGETSVGNYPVQVIEKMTQIIEAVEDSPLIQVPQNTPQVRTKRFITKSICHHAAMMANVIKAKAICTLTNSGYTAFQISAWRPSAHILVFTSNKRILTQLNLLWGVRSFYYDKHVSTDDTVTDVNQMARDKGFVDKGDFLINLAAMPVAERGMVNTLRVSEIE
;
A
#
# COMPACT_ATOMS: atom_id res chain seq x y z
N MET A 1 -24.50 3.79 -6.89
CA MET A 1 -24.45 2.47 -6.22
C MET A 1 -22.98 2.20 -5.86
N PRO A 2 -22.67 1.55 -4.74
CA PRO A 2 -21.28 1.20 -4.47
C PRO A 2 -20.76 0.31 -5.61
N THR A 3 -19.52 0.57 -6.06
CA THR A 3 -18.84 -0.21 -7.10
C THR A 3 -18.78 -1.69 -6.70
N ASN A 4 -18.89 -2.59 -7.67
CA ASN A 4 -18.92 -4.04 -7.41
C ASN A 4 -17.51 -4.64 -7.25
N LYS A 5 -16.47 -3.85 -7.57
CA LYS A 5 -15.08 -4.26 -7.49
C LYS A 5 -14.64 -4.72 -6.11
N LYS A 6 -13.77 -5.69 -6.06
CA LYS A 6 -13.18 -6.27 -4.83
C LYS A 6 -11.76 -5.76 -4.59
N THR A 7 -10.94 -5.63 -5.63
CA THR A 7 -9.62 -4.97 -5.56
C THR A 7 -9.79 -3.51 -5.22
N LYS A 8 -9.02 -3.02 -4.28
CA LYS A 8 -9.12 -1.68 -3.72
C LYS A 8 -8.33 -0.66 -4.53
N ILE A 9 -8.74 0.61 -4.45
CA ILE A 9 -8.01 1.73 -5.05
C ILE A 9 -7.47 2.61 -3.92
N VAL A 10 -6.16 2.83 -3.95
CA VAL A 10 -5.45 3.81 -3.10
C VAL A 10 -5.20 5.05 -3.96
N ALA A 11 -5.70 6.20 -3.55
CA ALA A 11 -5.53 7.47 -4.25
C ALA A 11 -4.68 8.44 -3.43
N THR A 12 -3.62 9.00 -4.03
CA THR A 12 -2.77 9.98 -3.36
C THR A 12 -3.42 11.35 -3.34
N LEU A 13 -3.48 11.95 -2.15
CA LEU A 13 -3.94 13.32 -1.95
C LEU A 13 -2.95 14.35 -2.50
N GLY A 14 -3.48 15.42 -3.03
CA GLY A 14 -2.72 16.54 -3.53
C GLY A 14 -3.62 17.70 -3.98
N PRO A 15 -3.07 18.72 -4.64
CA PRO A 15 -3.83 19.89 -5.06
C PRO A 15 -5.03 19.59 -5.96
N ALA A 16 -4.94 18.57 -6.82
CA ALA A 16 -6.01 18.20 -7.75
C ALA A 16 -7.25 17.60 -7.07
N CYS A 17 -7.12 17.14 -5.82
CA CYS A 17 -8.21 16.48 -5.09
C CYS A 17 -8.37 17.00 -3.66
N SER A 18 -8.17 18.33 -3.45
CA SER A 18 -8.18 18.94 -2.13
C SER A 18 -9.57 19.39 -1.65
N THR A 19 -10.59 19.43 -2.52
CA THR A 19 -11.93 19.88 -2.13
C THR A 19 -12.82 18.72 -1.71
N ARG A 20 -13.80 19.03 -0.86
CA ARG A 20 -14.77 18.07 -0.35
C ARG A 20 -15.57 17.38 -1.47
N GLU A 21 -15.98 18.16 -2.48
CA GLU A 21 -16.78 17.69 -3.61
C GLU A 21 -15.99 16.70 -4.48
N VAL A 22 -14.72 17.01 -4.76
CA VAL A 22 -13.84 16.15 -5.52
C VAL A 22 -13.54 14.87 -4.74
N MET A 23 -13.21 14.96 -3.45
CA MET A 23 -12.99 13.77 -2.60
C MET A 23 -14.23 12.87 -2.56
N LYS A 24 -15.43 13.46 -2.41
CA LYS A 24 -16.67 12.70 -2.45
C LYS A 24 -16.85 11.99 -3.80
N SER A 25 -16.66 12.70 -4.90
CA SER A 25 -16.76 12.12 -6.24
C SER A 25 -15.76 10.99 -6.46
N MET A 26 -14.52 11.12 -5.94
CA MET A 26 -13.51 10.07 -5.99
C MET A 26 -13.93 8.83 -5.18
N ILE A 27 -14.53 9.01 -3.98
CA ILE A 27 -15.04 7.89 -3.17
C ILE A 27 -16.17 7.20 -3.93
N ASP A 28 -17.12 7.95 -4.48
CA ASP A 28 -18.23 7.41 -5.26
C ASP A 28 -17.75 6.67 -6.51
N ALA A 29 -16.67 7.15 -7.15
CA ALA A 29 -16.02 6.49 -8.29
C ALA A 29 -15.25 5.21 -7.92
N GLY A 30 -14.94 5.01 -6.62
CA GLY A 30 -14.37 3.76 -6.14
C GLY A 30 -13.10 3.83 -5.29
N VAL A 31 -12.69 5.00 -4.81
CA VAL A 31 -11.56 5.10 -3.86
C VAL A 31 -11.90 4.43 -2.54
N ASN A 32 -10.98 3.64 -2.03
CA ASN A 32 -11.10 2.95 -0.75
C ASN A 32 -10.16 3.52 0.31
N VAL A 33 -9.00 4.02 -0.12
CA VAL A 33 -7.96 4.54 0.77
C VAL A 33 -7.40 5.82 0.18
N PHE A 34 -7.32 6.89 0.96
CA PHE A 34 -6.54 8.06 0.60
C PHE A 34 -5.13 7.96 1.20
N ARG A 35 -4.13 8.20 0.37
CA ARG A 35 -2.72 8.23 0.77
C ARG A 35 -2.26 9.66 0.99
N VAL A 36 -1.72 9.93 2.18
CA VAL A 36 -0.98 11.14 2.52
C VAL A 36 0.50 10.89 2.29
N ASN A 37 1.13 11.57 1.35
CA ASN A 37 2.56 11.48 1.09
C ASN A 37 3.32 12.49 1.95
N PHE A 38 3.97 12.05 3.02
CA PHE A 38 4.71 12.92 3.94
C PHE A 38 6.00 13.52 3.36
N SER A 39 6.44 13.11 2.16
CA SER A 39 7.60 13.74 1.50
C SER A 39 7.42 15.25 1.26
N HIS A 40 6.19 15.70 1.07
CA HIS A 40 5.83 17.08 0.73
C HIS A 40 4.67 17.62 1.59
N ALA A 41 4.39 16.99 2.72
CA ALA A 41 3.24 17.33 3.55
C ALA A 41 3.47 18.61 4.34
N ASP A 42 2.49 19.50 4.30
CA ASP A 42 2.24 20.53 5.30
C ASP A 42 1.25 19.97 6.32
N TYR A 43 1.53 20.08 7.61
CA TYR A 43 0.74 19.41 8.65
C TYR A 43 -0.67 20.01 8.81
N ASP A 44 -0.83 21.31 8.61
CA ASP A 44 -2.13 21.96 8.71
C ASP A 44 -3.02 21.55 7.53
N ASP A 45 -2.48 21.56 6.31
CA ASP A 45 -3.16 21.09 5.10
C ASP A 45 -3.54 19.59 5.20
N VAL A 46 -2.64 18.76 5.72
CA VAL A 46 -2.92 17.32 5.93
C VAL A 46 -4.04 17.12 6.93
N LYS A 47 -4.01 17.85 8.05
CA LYS A 47 -5.05 17.78 9.08
C LYS A 47 -6.42 18.18 8.53
N GLU A 48 -6.50 19.24 7.72
CA GLU A 48 -7.74 19.65 7.06
C GLU A 48 -8.29 18.54 6.16
N LYS A 49 -7.44 17.94 5.30
CA LYS A 49 -7.83 16.85 4.41
C LYS A 49 -8.30 15.60 5.16
N ILE A 50 -7.62 15.24 6.26
CA ILE A 50 -8.06 14.14 7.12
C ILE A 50 -9.45 14.42 7.70
N ASN A 51 -9.70 15.64 8.19
CA ASN A 51 -10.99 16.03 8.72
C ASN A 51 -12.10 15.98 7.66
N LEU A 52 -11.80 16.40 6.42
CA LEU A 52 -12.75 16.29 5.29
C LEU A 52 -13.12 14.82 5.01
N ILE A 53 -12.13 13.91 4.96
CA ILE A 53 -12.39 12.49 4.74
C ILE A 53 -13.22 11.89 5.87
N ARG A 54 -12.89 12.20 7.13
CA ARG A 54 -13.67 11.73 8.31
C ARG A 54 -15.09 12.27 8.28
N GLY A 55 -15.27 13.56 7.96
CA GLY A 55 -16.59 14.16 7.79
C GLY A 55 -17.43 13.52 6.68
N LEU A 56 -16.83 13.16 5.56
CA LEU A 56 -17.49 12.42 4.48
C LEU A 56 -17.88 11.00 4.93
N ASN A 57 -17.00 10.31 5.67
CA ASN A 57 -17.32 9.00 6.23
C ASN A 57 -18.52 9.06 7.18
N ASP A 58 -18.55 10.04 8.07
CA ASP A 58 -19.63 10.20 9.06
C ASP A 58 -20.98 10.56 8.39
N GLU A 59 -20.94 11.47 7.42
CA GLU A 59 -22.16 11.96 6.78
C GLU A 59 -22.80 10.95 5.81
N PHE A 60 -21.98 10.26 5.02
CA PHE A 60 -22.45 9.34 3.97
C PHE A 60 -22.34 7.87 4.34
N GLY A 61 -21.83 7.54 5.52
CA GLY A 61 -21.62 6.16 5.96
C GLY A 61 -20.51 5.44 5.18
N TYR A 62 -19.55 6.19 4.64
CA TYR A 62 -18.38 5.59 4.01
C TYR A 62 -17.41 5.03 5.06
N THR A 63 -16.52 4.15 4.61
CA THR A 63 -15.45 3.57 5.44
C THR A 63 -14.07 3.81 4.81
N THR A 64 -13.89 4.97 4.17
CA THR A 64 -12.64 5.32 3.49
C THR A 64 -11.50 5.43 4.48
N ALA A 65 -10.42 4.70 4.22
CA ALA A 65 -9.23 4.67 5.08
C ALA A 65 -8.23 5.78 4.72
N ILE A 66 -7.33 6.05 5.65
CA ILE A 66 -6.21 6.99 5.48
C ILE A 66 -4.90 6.26 5.70
N LEU A 67 -4.01 6.32 4.70
CA LEU A 67 -2.67 5.78 4.73
C LEU A 67 -1.65 6.91 4.83
N GLY A 68 -0.92 6.98 5.93
CA GLY A 68 0.25 7.86 6.08
C GLY A 68 1.50 7.19 5.49
N ASP A 69 2.08 7.78 4.46
CA ASP A 69 3.26 7.22 3.77
C ASP A 69 4.50 8.06 4.11
N LEU A 70 5.39 7.49 4.93
CA LEU A 70 6.62 8.11 5.38
C LEU A 70 7.64 8.21 4.25
N GLN A 71 8.43 9.29 4.25
CA GLN A 71 9.38 9.58 3.17
C GLN A 71 10.53 8.57 3.11
N GLY A 72 11.04 8.16 4.27
CA GLY A 72 12.28 7.39 4.38
C GLY A 72 13.55 8.18 4.07
N PRO A 73 14.71 7.52 4.09
CA PRO A 73 16.01 8.14 3.86
C PRO A 73 16.22 8.47 2.38
N LYS A 74 15.66 9.59 1.91
CA LYS A 74 15.79 9.99 0.51
C LYS A 74 17.13 10.70 0.27
N LEU A 75 17.99 10.04 -0.51
CA LEU A 75 19.28 10.60 -0.92
C LEU A 75 19.06 11.61 -2.06
N ARG A 76 19.75 12.76 -1.99
CA ARG A 76 19.60 13.83 -3.00
C ARG A 76 20.94 14.54 -3.23
N VAL A 77 21.12 15.03 -4.44
CA VAL A 77 22.13 16.06 -4.72
C VAL A 77 21.65 17.44 -4.25
N GLY A 78 22.58 18.35 -4.01
CA GLY A 78 22.30 19.73 -3.61
C GLY A 78 21.75 20.60 -4.73
N VAL A 79 21.83 21.90 -4.52
CA VAL A 79 21.47 22.91 -5.54
C VAL A 79 22.57 22.95 -6.59
N MET A 80 22.18 23.00 -7.87
CA MET A 80 23.09 23.14 -8.99
C MET A 80 23.13 24.59 -9.48
N LYS A 81 24.26 25.03 -10.05
CA LYS A 81 24.29 26.23 -10.89
C LYS A 81 23.37 26.04 -12.11
N GLU A 82 23.03 27.14 -12.77
CA GLU A 82 22.21 27.08 -13.99
C GLU A 82 22.92 26.30 -15.10
N ASP A 83 22.13 25.58 -15.90
CA ASP A 83 22.56 24.88 -17.13
C ASP A 83 23.75 23.91 -16.99
N VAL A 84 23.85 23.22 -15.85
CA VAL A 84 24.88 22.21 -15.67
C VAL A 84 24.55 20.96 -16.51
N VAL A 85 25.45 20.61 -17.42
CA VAL A 85 25.39 19.36 -18.20
C VAL A 85 26.67 18.58 -17.94
N VAL A 86 26.57 17.27 -17.82
CA VAL A 86 27.70 16.33 -17.72
C VAL A 86 27.68 15.43 -18.97
N ASN A 87 28.86 15.11 -19.50
CA ASN A 87 28.98 14.29 -20.71
C ASN A 87 29.57 12.92 -20.37
N ASP A 88 29.27 11.94 -21.23
CA ASP A 88 29.80 10.59 -21.09
C ASP A 88 31.35 10.61 -21.04
N GLY A 89 31.90 9.89 -20.07
CA GLY A 89 33.34 9.83 -19.84
C GLY A 89 33.90 10.90 -18.93
N ASP A 90 33.19 12.00 -18.64
CA ASP A 90 33.63 13.04 -17.72
C ASP A 90 33.88 12.48 -16.30
N LEU A 91 34.74 13.15 -15.55
CA LEU A 91 34.90 12.89 -14.12
C LEU A 91 34.19 13.98 -13.32
N ILE A 92 33.41 13.55 -12.31
CA ILE A 92 32.72 14.42 -11.38
C ILE A 92 32.97 13.96 -9.94
N THR A 93 33.14 14.88 -9.03
CA THR A 93 33.32 14.59 -7.60
C THR A 93 32.03 14.83 -6.84
N PHE A 94 31.49 13.80 -6.21
CA PHE A 94 30.43 13.91 -5.23
C PHE A 94 31.07 14.16 -3.86
N GLN A 95 30.66 15.24 -3.19
CA GLN A 95 31.20 15.61 -1.89
C GLN A 95 30.08 15.79 -0.84
N THR A 96 30.41 15.54 0.43
CA THR A 96 29.43 15.57 1.55
C THR A 96 29.79 16.62 2.61
N ALA A 97 30.88 17.37 2.42
CA ALA A 97 31.41 18.31 3.42
C ALA A 97 30.62 19.63 3.43
N GLU A 98 30.39 20.22 2.26
CA GLU A 98 29.80 21.56 2.14
C GLU A 98 28.64 21.59 1.14
N ASP A 99 27.48 22.11 1.56
CA ASP A 99 26.32 22.30 0.70
C ASP A 99 26.47 23.58 -0.13
N VAL A 100 27.30 23.50 -1.16
CA VAL A 100 27.54 24.59 -2.11
C VAL A 100 26.92 24.27 -3.48
N PRO A 101 26.55 25.31 -4.27
CA PRO A 101 26.00 25.08 -5.61
C PRO A 101 26.90 24.26 -6.51
N GLY A 102 26.40 23.14 -6.99
CA GLY A 102 27.15 22.16 -7.80
C GLY A 102 27.48 22.69 -9.20
N THR A 103 28.48 22.06 -9.80
CA THR A 103 28.97 22.29 -11.17
C THR A 103 29.07 20.96 -11.91
N ALA A 104 29.52 20.97 -13.17
CA ALA A 104 29.81 19.75 -13.91
C ALA A 104 30.97 18.92 -13.32
N GLN A 105 31.82 19.51 -12.49
CA GLN A 105 33.00 18.85 -11.88
C GLN A 105 32.74 18.43 -10.43
N ARG A 106 31.83 19.10 -9.71
CA ARG A 106 31.63 18.87 -8.29
C ARG A 106 30.20 19.09 -7.87
N VAL A 107 29.65 18.16 -7.09
CA VAL A 107 28.27 18.19 -6.61
C VAL A 107 28.18 17.80 -5.15
N TYR A 108 27.34 18.52 -4.38
CA TYR A 108 27.03 18.15 -3.01
C TYR A 108 26.05 16.99 -2.95
N MET A 109 26.31 16.06 -2.03
CA MET A 109 25.47 14.91 -1.70
C MET A 109 25.02 14.98 -0.25
N ASN A 110 23.71 14.92 0.02
CA ASN A 110 23.18 15.08 1.38
C ASN A 110 23.41 13.87 2.30
N TYR A 111 23.97 12.78 1.78
CA TYR A 111 24.27 11.57 2.51
C TYR A 111 25.72 11.56 3.01
N LYS A 112 25.93 11.85 4.30
CA LYS A 112 27.28 12.01 4.88
C LYS A 112 28.12 10.74 4.86
N GLU A 113 27.52 9.56 5.02
CA GLU A 113 28.23 8.27 5.01
C GLU A 113 28.48 7.75 3.57
N PHE A 114 28.03 8.47 2.54
CA PHE A 114 28.18 8.09 1.14
C PHE A 114 29.63 7.70 0.76
N PRO A 115 30.68 8.48 1.12
CA PRO A 115 32.05 8.10 0.78
C PRO A 115 32.54 6.83 1.49
N LYS A 116 31.98 6.51 2.67
CA LYS A 116 32.34 5.27 3.40
C LYS A 116 31.65 4.06 2.79
N ASP A 117 30.36 4.20 2.45
CA ASP A 117 29.53 3.09 2.01
C ASP A 117 29.82 2.67 0.57
N VAL A 118 30.05 3.65 -0.32
CA VAL A 118 30.32 3.39 -1.75
C VAL A 118 31.72 2.82 -1.96
N ASN A 119 31.84 1.86 -2.87
CA ASN A 119 33.10 1.28 -3.31
C ASN A 119 33.36 1.54 -4.80
N PRO A 120 34.63 1.58 -5.24
CA PRO A 120 34.97 1.67 -6.66
C PRO A 120 34.26 0.56 -7.47
N GLY A 121 33.77 0.93 -8.65
CA GLY A 121 32.98 0.06 -9.53
C GLY A 121 31.47 0.03 -9.24
N GLU A 122 31.00 0.58 -8.12
CA GLU A 122 29.57 0.66 -7.83
C GLU A 122 28.90 1.80 -8.60
N ARG A 123 27.63 1.60 -8.97
CA ARG A 123 26.85 2.58 -9.74
C ARG A 123 26.12 3.56 -8.83
N ILE A 124 26.08 4.81 -9.28
CA ILE A 124 25.30 5.90 -8.69
C ILE A 124 24.33 6.39 -9.76
N LEU A 125 23.04 6.33 -9.49
CA LEU A 125 21.98 6.74 -10.41
C LEU A 125 21.34 8.04 -9.92
N LEU A 126 21.14 9.00 -10.82
CA LEU A 126 20.45 10.26 -10.53
C LEU A 126 19.23 10.44 -11.41
N ASP A 127 18.23 11.18 -10.88
CA ASP A 127 16.98 11.53 -11.57
C ASP A 127 16.30 10.30 -12.16
N ASP A 128 16.07 9.28 -11.31
CA ASP A 128 15.45 8.00 -11.65
C ASP A 128 16.21 7.22 -12.75
N GLY A 129 17.54 7.32 -12.71
CA GLY A 129 18.43 6.60 -13.63
C GLY A 129 18.65 7.27 -14.99
N LYS A 130 18.19 8.52 -15.17
CA LYS A 130 18.47 9.30 -16.39
C LYS A 130 19.95 9.67 -16.52
N LEU A 131 20.64 9.82 -15.40
CA LEU A 131 22.08 10.00 -15.32
C LEU A 131 22.69 8.80 -14.57
N ILE A 132 23.76 8.24 -15.12
CA ILE A 132 24.44 7.08 -14.57
C ILE A 132 25.90 7.41 -14.35
N PHE A 133 26.39 7.16 -13.14
CA PHE A 133 27.77 7.32 -12.76
C PHE A 133 28.33 6.01 -12.21
N GLU A 134 29.65 5.84 -12.29
CA GLU A 134 30.37 4.74 -11.67
C GLU A 134 31.45 5.33 -10.76
N ALA A 135 31.49 4.88 -9.51
CA ALA A 135 32.53 5.29 -8.56
C ALA A 135 33.90 4.80 -9.04
N VAL A 136 34.85 5.71 -9.16
CA VAL A 136 36.25 5.40 -9.55
C VAL A 136 37.11 5.32 -8.31
N GLU A 137 36.98 6.31 -7.40
CA GLU A 137 37.78 6.45 -6.21
C GLU A 137 36.99 7.08 -5.08
N THR A 138 37.29 6.72 -3.85
CA THR A 138 36.73 7.34 -2.63
C THR A 138 37.81 7.55 -1.60
N ASP A 139 37.79 8.72 -0.94
CA ASP A 139 38.68 9.02 0.19
C ASP A 139 38.18 8.38 1.52
N LYS A 140 37.00 7.70 1.47
CA LYS A 140 36.32 7.12 2.63
C LYS A 140 35.98 8.13 3.73
N LYS A 141 35.99 9.43 3.43
CA LYS A 141 35.72 10.53 4.37
C LYS A 141 34.63 11.48 3.86
N THR A 142 34.91 12.19 2.77
CA THR A 142 34.10 13.29 2.29
C THR A 142 33.84 13.29 0.79
N GLU A 143 34.59 12.56 -0.01
CA GLU A 143 34.57 12.66 -1.47
C GLU A 143 34.54 11.28 -2.15
N VAL A 144 33.82 11.24 -3.26
CA VAL A 144 33.79 10.12 -4.21
C VAL A 144 33.96 10.69 -5.62
N VAL A 145 35.01 10.27 -6.30
CA VAL A 145 35.25 10.59 -7.71
C VAL A 145 34.48 9.56 -8.55
N CYS A 146 33.63 10.03 -9.46
CA CYS A 146 32.82 9.20 -10.32
C CYS A 146 33.09 9.52 -11.79
N ARG A 147 33.00 8.49 -12.63
CA ARG A 147 32.94 8.61 -14.08
C ARG A 147 31.52 8.67 -14.54
N VAL A 148 31.18 9.58 -15.43
CA VAL A 148 29.88 9.65 -16.08
C VAL A 148 29.78 8.52 -17.11
N ILE A 149 28.84 7.60 -16.91
CA ILE A 149 28.55 6.51 -17.85
C ILE A 149 27.44 6.93 -18.84
N GLN A 150 26.42 7.63 -18.32
CA GLN A 150 25.36 8.25 -19.11
C GLN A 150 25.15 9.66 -18.59
N GLY A 151 25.45 10.64 -19.45
CA GLY A 151 25.37 12.06 -19.13
C GLY A 151 24.04 12.68 -19.48
N GLY A 152 23.97 14.00 -19.29
CA GLY A 152 22.80 14.81 -19.54
C GLY A 152 22.69 16.02 -18.60
N PRO A 153 21.52 16.70 -18.56
CA PRO A 153 21.28 17.84 -17.68
C PRO A 153 21.27 17.43 -16.20
N LEU A 154 22.19 17.97 -15.41
CA LEU A 154 22.30 17.73 -13.97
C LEU A 154 21.51 18.80 -13.19
N LYS A 155 20.31 18.45 -12.73
CA LYS A 155 19.37 19.38 -12.09
C LYS A 155 19.46 19.35 -10.56
N SER A 156 19.07 20.49 -9.93
CA SER A 156 19.06 20.65 -8.47
C SER A 156 18.14 19.66 -7.75
N LYS A 157 18.56 19.21 -6.57
CA LYS A 157 17.78 18.44 -5.60
C LYS A 157 17.24 17.10 -6.12
N LYS A 158 17.84 16.55 -7.18
CA LYS A 158 17.45 15.25 -7.76
C LYS A 158 17.78 14.09 -6.84
N GLY A 159 16.94 13.07 -6.89
CA GLY A 159 17.10 11.82 -6.14
C GLY A 159 18.34 11.05 -6.60
N VAL A 160 19.00 10.41 -5.64
CA VAL A 160 20.15 9.52 -5.87
C VAL A 160 19.76 8.11 -5.45
N ASN A 161 20.05 7.15 -6.31
CA ASN A 161 19.89 5.72 -6.03
C ASN A 161 21.26 5.03 -6.07
N LEU A 162 21.42 4.08 -5.16
CA LEU A 162 22.66 3.34 -4.98
C LEU A 162 22.36 1.83 -5.02
N PRO A 163 22.20 1.25 -6.22
CA PRO A 163 21.67 -0.11 -6.37
C PRO A 163 22.61 -1.21 -5.83
N ASN A 164 23.90 -0.95 -5.82
CA ASN A 164 24.91 -1.92 -5.41
C ASN A 164 25.50 -1.63 -4.01
N THR A 165 25.14 -0.49 -3.40
CA THR A 165 25.73 -0.01 -2.15
C THR A 165 24.84 -0.35 -0.96
N LYS A 166 25.39 -0.99 0.05
CA LYS A 166 24.72 -1.18 1.34
C LYS A 166 24.74 0.13 2.12
N VAL A 167 23.60 0.81 2.12
CA VAL A 167 23.42 2.12 2.77
C VAL A 167 23.27 1.98 4.27
N SER A 168 24.09 2.72 5.05
CA SER A 168 24.10 2.66 6.53
C SER A 168 23.00 3.49 7.21
N LEU A 169 22.16 4.24 6.46
CA LEU A 169 21.09 5.06 7.03
C LEU A 169 20.00 4.22 7.69
N PRO A 170 19.47 4.67 8.85
CA PRO A 170 18.27 4.05 9.43
C PRO A 170 17.06 4.24 8.50
N ALA A 171 16.10 3.32 8.57
CA ALA A 171 14.87 3.43 7.81
C ALA A 171 14.00 4.60 8.27
N LEU A 172 14.00 4.91 9.59
CA LEU A 172 13.34 6.07 10.17
C LEU A 172 14.32 7.24 10.31
N THR A 173 14.14 8.27 9.51
CA THR A 173 14.84 9.54 9.67
C THR A 173 14.23 10.37 10.81
N LYS A 174 14.93 11.42 11.25
CA LYS A 174 14.38 12.39 12.22
C LYS A 174 13.06 13.04 11.71
N LYS A 175 12.91 13.20 10.40
CA LYS A 175 11.68 13.69 9.78
C LYS A 175 10.61 12.63 9.89
N ASP A 176 10.90 11.37 9.53
CA ASP A 176 9.93 10.29 9.57
C ASP A 176 9.39 10.03 10.98
N ILE A 177 10.22 10.19 12.02
CA ILE A 177 9.77 10.11 13.41
C ILE A 177 8.72 11.20 13.72
N LYS A 178 8.95 12.44 13.28
CA LYS A 178 7.98 13.54 13.46
C LYS A 178 6.70 13.30 12.66
N ASP A 179 6.83 12.87 11.40
CA ASP A 179 5.71 12.57 10.53
C ASP A 179 4.87 11.40 11.07
N ALA A 180 5.52 10.37 11.60
CA ALA A 180 4.83 9.23 12.21
C ALA A 180 4.07 9.62 13.48
N ILE A 181 4.66 10.43 14.36
CA ILE A 181 3.98 10.95 15.56
C ILE A 181 2.75 11.76 15.16
N PHE A 182 2.90 12.68 14.19
CA PHE A 182 1.77 13.45 13.66
C PHE A 182 0.69 12.54 13.07
N ALA A 183 1.06 11.54 12.25
CA ALA A 183 0.12 10.57 11.68
C ALA A 183 -0.65 9.80 12.76
N ILE A 184 0.03 9.39 13.85
CA ILE A 184 -0.58 8.73 15.01
C ILE A 184 -1.59 9.66 15.70
N GLU A 185 -1.22 10.91 15.95
CA GLU A 185 -2.10 11.94 16.56
C GLU A 185 -3.34 12.21 15.70
N GLN A 186 -3.19 12.22 14.35
CA GLN A 186 -4.29 12.36 13.41
C GLN A 186 -5.08 11.06 13.21
N LYS A 187 -4.73 9.98 13.92
CA LYS A 187 -5.43 8.69 13.90
C LYS A 187 -5.56 8.11 12.50
N VAL A 188 -4.47 8.13 11.72
CA VAL A 188 -4.45 7.45 10.42
C VAL A 188 -4.70 5.94 10.60
N ASP A 189 -5.22 5.30 9.56
CA ASP A 189 -5.61 3.89 9.62
C ASP A 189 -4.42 2.95 9.37
N TRP A 190 -3.46 3.39 8.56
CA TRP A 190 -2.26 2.67 8.18
C TRP A 190 -1.05 3.59 8.12
N ILE A 191 0.14 3.08 8.41
CA ILE A 191 1.40 3.79 8.18
C ILE A 191 2.27 2.93 7.25
N ALA A 192 2.76 3.52 6.15
CA ALA A 192 3.72 2.88 5.26
C ALA A 192 5.14 3.38 5.55
N LEU A 193 6.08 2.43 5.67
CA LEU A 193 7.49 2.69 5.87
C LEU A 193 8.25 2.49 4.55
N SER A 194 8.91 3.54 4.09
CA SER A 194 9.73 3.52 2.87
C SER A 194 11.09 2.86 3.08
N PHE A 195 11.65 2.30 2.02
CA PHE A 195 12.97 1.70 1.94
C PHE A 195 13.22 0.61 3.00
N VAL A 196 12.22 -0.23 3.27
CA VAL A 196 12.36 -1.37 4.18
C VAL A 196 13.34 -2.38 3.61
N ARG A 197 14.38 -2.72 4.37
CA ARG A 197 15.43 -3.67 4.01
C ARG A 197 15.40 -4.91 4.89
N THR A 198 15.02 -4.74 6.16
CA THR A 198 15.05 -5.79 7.18
C THR A 198 13.83 -5.72 8.10
N SER A 199 13.64 -6.76 8.93
CA SER A 199 12.60 -6.79 9.98
C SER A 199 12.82 -5.75 11.07
N GLU A 200 14.08 -5.42 11.34
CA GLU A 200 14.50 -4.44 12.35
C GLU A 200 13.98 -3.04 12.03
N ASP A 201 13.96 -2.66 10.75
CA ASP A 201 13.37 -1.39 10.29
C ASP A 201 11.89 -1.26 10.71
N LEU A 202 11.14 -2.37 10.63
CA LEU A 202 9.72 -2.42 11.02
C LEU A 202 9.54 -2.42 12.55
N MET A 203 10.43 -3.11 13.27
CA MET A 203 10.40 -3.15 14.74
C MET A 203 10.62 -1.76 15.34
N GLU A 204 11.51 -0.95 14.75
CA GLU A 204 11.73 0.44 15.17
C GLU A 204 10.44 1.29 15.04
N LEU A 205 9.71 1.17 13.93
CA LEU A 205 8.44 1.86 13.75
C LEU A 205 7.35 1.31 14.69
N GLN A 206 7.31 -0.01 14.92
CA GLN A 206 6.37 -0.62 15.87
C GLN A 206 6.60 -0.09 17.31
N GLU A 207 7.85 0.04 17.71
CA GLU A 207 8.22 0.61 19.01
C GLU A 207 7.78 2.08 19.11
N LEU A 208 8.01 2.88 18.07
CA LEU A 208 7.55 4.27 18.02
C LEU A 208 6.02 4.36 18.16
N ILE A 209 5.27 3.55 17.40
CA ILE A 209 3.80 3.51 17.48
C ILE A 209 3.35 3.12 18.90
N SER A 210 3.97 2.11 19.51
CA SER A 210 3.59 1.66 20.85
C SER A 210 3.83 2.70 21.96
N LYS A 211 4.77 3.64 21.75
CA LYS A 211 5.04 4.74 22.68
C LYS A 211 4.03 5.89 22.56
N HIS A 212 3.42 6.06 21.38
CA HIS A 212 2.58 7.22 21.09
C HIS A 212 1.10 6.87 20.84
N SER A 213 0.75 5.59 20.85
CA SER A 213 -0.62 5.12 20.65
C SER A 213 -1.03 4.06 21.67
N ASP A 214 -2.29 4.11 22.12
CA ASP A 214 -2.93 3.12 22.99
C ASP A 214 -3.42 1.88 22.20
N HIS A 215 -3.25 1.87 20.89
CA HIS A 215 -3.69 0.78 20.03
C HIS A 215 -2.70 0.56 18.86
N LYS A 216 -2.78 -0.64 18.29
CA LYS A 216 -1.99 -1.00 17.12
C LYS A 216 -2.44 -0.22 15.90
N ILE A 217 -1.51 0.50 15.25
CA ILE A 217 -1.68 1.00 13.88
C ILE A 217 -0.91 0.04 12.96
N PRO A 218 -1.58 -0.57 11.98
CA PRO A 218 -0.93 -1.54 11.09
C PRO A 218 0.09 -0.87 10.17
N ILE A 219 1.18 -1.60 9.88
CA ILE A 219 2.32 -1.11 9.11
C ILE A 219 2.36 -1.78 7.75
N ILE A 220 2.52 -0.98 6.69
CA ILE A 220 2.82 -1.42 5.34
C ILE A 220 4.33 -1.30 5.09
N ALA A 221 4.99 -2.40 4.78
CA ALA A 221 6.38 -2.39 4.35
C ALA A 221 6.47 -2.08 2.85
N LYS A 222 7.15 -0.98 2.48
CA LYS A 222 7.41 -0.65 1.08
C LYS A 222 8.70 -1.31 0.62
N ILE A 223 8.59 -2.15 -0.40
CA ILE A 223 9.72 -2.89 -0.96
C ILE A 223 10.22 -2.12 -2.18
N GLU A 224 11.34 -1.43 -1.98
CA GLU A 224 11.95 -0.47 -2.90
C GLU A 224 13.43 -0.78 -3.16
N LYS A 225 14.00 -1.75 -2.42
CA LYS A 225 15.41 -2.12 -2.45
C LYS A 225 15.61 -3.63 -2.69
N PRO A 226 16.70 -4.05 -3.35
CA PRO A 226 17.05 -5.45 -3.52
C PRO A 226 17.15 -6.22 -2.21
N GLU A 227 17.67 -5.59 -1.14
CA GLU A 227 17.77 -6.20 0.19
C GLU A 227 16.40 -6.53 0.77
N GLY A 228 15.38 -5.66 0.56
CA GLY A 228 14.00 -5.94 0.96
C GLY A 228 13.42 -7.13 0.24
N VAL A 229 13.72 -7.29 -1.06
CA VAL A 229 13.32 -8.47 -1.85
C VAL A 229 14.00 -9.74 -1.35
N ALA A 230 15.28 -9.68 -0.99
CA ALA A 230 16.06 -10.81 -0.46
C ALA A 230 15.55 -11.24 0.93
N ASN A 231 15.19 -10.28 1.79
CA ASN A 231 14.75 -10.50 3.17
C ASN A 231 13.23 -10.65 3.31
N ILE A 232 12.48 -10.79 2.23
CA ILE A 232 11.01 -10.72 2.23
C ILE A 232 10.36 -11.70 3.24
N ASP A 233 10.91 -12.90 3.40
CA ASP A 233 10.38 -13.92 4.31
C ASP A 233 10.44 -13.49 5.79
N LYS A 234 11.43 -12.68 6.17
CA LYS A 234 11.54 -12.09 7.50
C LYS A 234 10.65 -10.86 7.63
N ILE A 235 10.60 -10.02 6.60
CA ILE A 235 9.82 -8.78 6.58
C ILE A 235 8.31 -9.07 6.76
N VAL A 236 7.76 -10.05 6.04
CA VAL A 236 6.32 -10.38 6.13
C VAL A 236 5.87 -10.90 7.51
N ALA A 237 6.79 -11.29 8.36
CA ALA A 237 6.48 -11.72 9.73
C ALA A 237 6.27 -10.52 10.68
N TYR A 238 6.73 -9.33 10.30
CA TYR A 238 6.71 -8.11 11.14
C TYR A 238 5.90 -6.95 10.55
N CYS A 239 5.36 -7.07 9.34
CA CYS A 239 4.45 -6.09 8.77
C CYS A 239 3.00 -6.61 8.71
N ASP A 240 2.06 -5.69 8.54
CA ASP A 240 0.64 -5.99 8.39
C ASP A 240 0.17 -5.89 6.92
N GLY A 241 1.02 -5.39 6.03
CA GLY A 241 0.81 -5.31 4.59
C GLY A 241 2.10 -5.03 3.83
N LEU A 242 2.09 -5.24 2.52
CA LEU A 242 3.19 -4.93 1.61
C LEU A 242 2.79 -3.87 0.59
N MET A 243 3.75 -3.07 0.15
CA MET A 243 3.63 -2.24 -1.04
C MET A 243 4.81 -2.52 -1.98
N VAL A 244 4.49 -2.91 -3.21
CA VAL A 244 5.47 -3.05 -4.29
C VAL A 244 5.58 -1.68 -4.97
N ALA A 245 6.57 -0.88 -4.58
CA ALA A 245 6.78 0.46 -5.10
C ALA A 245 7.71 0.40 -6.34
N ARG A 246 7.11 0.10 -7.49
CA ARG A 246 7.83 -0.24 -8.73
C ARG A 246 8.70 0.89 -9.27
N GLY A 247 8.34 2.15 -9.01
CA GLY A 247 9.12 3.31 -9.43
C GLY A 247 10.51 3.31 -8.82
N ASP A 248 10.59 3.26 -7.48
CA ASP A 248 11.87 3.22 -6.78
C ASP A 248 12.59 1.88 -6.97
N LEU A 249 11.87 0.75 -6.88
CA LEU A 249 12.44 -0.58 -7.10
C LEU A 249 13.03 -0.74 -8.50
N GLY A 250 12.37 -0.21 -9.55
CA GLY A 250 12.82 -0.32 -10.94
C GLY A 250 14.06 0.51 -11.26
N VAL A 251 14.45 1.42 -10.38
CA VAL A 251 15.74 2.12 -10.47
C VAL A 251 16.85 1.31 -9.76
N GLU A 252 16.48 0.50 -8.76
CA GLU A 252 17.42 -0.26 -7.92
C GLU A 252 17.71 -1.68 -8.46
N VAL A 253 16.85 -2.21 -9.35
CA VAL A 253 17.03 -3.53 -9.98
C VAL A 253 16.90 -3.41 -11.50
N PRO A 254 17.43 -4.38 -12.28
CA PRO A 254 17.20 -4.39 -13.73
C PRO A 254 15.71 -4.39 -14.07
N ALA A 255 15.29 -3.49 -14.98
CA ALA A 255 13.88 -3.26 -15.29
C ALA A 255 13.11 -4.54 -15.68
N HIS A 256 13.77 -5.50 -16.36
CA HIS A 256 13.17 -6.76 -16.76
C HIS A 256 12.89 -7.72 -15.58
N GLU A 257 13.49 -7.49 -14.40
CA GLU A 257 13.25 -8.30 -13.21
C GLU A 257 12.03 -7.81 -12.41
N VAL A 258 11.65 -6.53 -12.53
CA VAL A 258 10.56 -5.91 -11.75
C VAL A 258 9.26 -6.72 -11.83
N PRO A 259 8.76 -7.18 -13.00
CA PRO A 259 7.54 -7.97 -13.09
C PRO A 259 7.62 -9.30 -12.33
N LEU A 260 8.78 -9.96 -12.35
CA LEU A 260 8.99 -11.22 -11.64
C LEU A 260 9.05 -11.01 -10.13
N ILE A 261 9.72 -9.94 -9.69
CA ILE A 261 9.76 -9.52 -8.29
C ILE A 261 8.35 -9.19 -7.79
N GLN A 262 7.55 -8.43 -8.56
CA GLN A 262 6.15 -8.15 -8.23
C GLN A 262 5.38 -9.44 -7.94
N LYS A 263 5.41 -10.42 -8.86
CA LYS A 263 4.72 -11.71 -8.69
C LYS A 263 5.21 -12.46 -7.45
N LYS A 264 6.51 -12.46 -7.20
CA LYS A 264 7.11 -13.07 -5.99
C LYS A 264 6.58 -12.40 -4.72
N LEU A 265 6.57 -11.06 -4.66
CA LEU A 265 6.12 -10.30 -3.49
C LEU A 265 4.61 -10.48 -3.24
N VAL A 266 3.79 -10.44 -4.30
CA VAL A 266 2.35 -10.71 -4.22
C VAL A 266 2.10 -12.13 -3.65
N ASN A 267 2.80 -13.14 -4.16
CA ASN A 267 2.65 -14.51 -3.66
C ASN A 267 3.07 -14.64 -2.18
N ARG A 268 4.13 -13.94 -1.75
CA ARG A 268 4.57 -13.93 -0.34
C ARG A 268 3.56 -13.25 0.58
N ALA A 269 3.00 -12.10 0.18
CA ALA A 269 1.93 -11.43 0.92
C ALA A 269 0.70 -12.33 1.08
N LYS A 270 0.27 -13.00 -0.01
CA LYS A 270 -0.84 -13.95 0.03
C LYS A 270 -0.58 -15.13 0.96
N THR A 271 0.62 -15.69 0.92
CA THR A 271 1.02 -16.80 1.82
C THR A 271 1.01 -16.34 3.28
N ALA A 272 1.46 -15.12 3.55
CA ALA A 272 1.43 -14.50 4.89
C ALA A 272 0.03 -14.02 5.30
N ARG A 273 -0.92 -13.93 4.35
CA ARG A 273 -2.29 -13.43 4.54
C ARG A 273 -2.34 -11.98 4.98
N ILE A 274 -1.48 -11.16 4.38
CA ILE A 274 -1.45 -9.71 4.52
C ILE A 274 -1.77 -9.06 3.17
N PRO A 275 -2.41 -7.88 3.14
CA PRO A 275 -2.72 -7.19 1.90
C PRO A 275 -1.45 -6.73 1.19
N VAL A 276 -1.52 -6.68 -0.15
CA VAL A 276 -0.45 -6.15 -1.00
C VAL A 276 -0.99 -5.08 -1.94
N ILE A 277 -0.29 -3.95 -1.98
CA ILE A 277 -0.55 -2.81 -2.86
C ILE A 277 0.46 -2.83 -4.00
N ILE A 278 0.00 -2.75 -5.24
CA ILE A 278 0.86 -2.46 -6.40
C ILE A 278 0.83 -0.97 -6.65
N ALA A 279 2.00 -0.35 -6.65
CA ALA A 279 2.14 1.10 -6.66
C ALA A 279 3.02 1.61 -7.79
N THR A 280 2.78 2.86 -8.18
CA THR A 280 3.51 3.68 -9.15
C THR A 280 3.35 3.26 -10.60
N GLN A 281 3.28 4.25 -11.49
CA GLN A 281 3.20 4.08 -12.95
C GLN A 281 2.03 3.18 -13.40
N MET A 282 0.88 3.27 -12.72
CA MET A 282 -0.29 2.46 -13.05
C MET A 282 -1.08 3.04 -14.24
N MET A 283 -1.37 4.35 -14.19
CA MET A 283 -2.15 5.09 -15.19
C MET A 283 -1.51 6.47 -15.44
N GLU A 284 -0.19 6.55 -15.49
CA GLU A 284 0.60 7.78 -15.47
C GLU A 284 0.25 8.73 -16.61
N THR A 285 -0.06 8.20 -17.79
CA THR A 285 -0.51 9.01 -18.96
C THR A 285 -1.75 9.83 -18.60
N MET A 286 -2.62 9.34 -17.72
CA MET A 286 -3.84 10.04 -17.29
C MET A 286 -3.59 11.24 -16.37
N ILE A 287 -2.34 11.55 -16.02
CA ILE A 287 -2.00 12.86 -15.40
C ILE A 287 -2.45 13.99 -16.35
N THR A 288 -2.26 13.82 -17.64
CA THR A 288 -2.57 14.85 -18.67
C THR A 288 -3.54 14.40 -19.75
N SER A 289 -3.76 13.09 -19.90
CA SER A 289 -4.67 12.50 -20.88
C SER A 289 -5.94 11.98 -20.22
N LEU A 290 -7.07 12.12 -20.90
CA LEU A 290 -8.36 11.58 -20.43
C LEU A 290 -8.46 10.04 -20.61
N THR A 291 -7.59 9.45 -21.41
CA THR A 291 -7.59 8.01 -21.69
C THR A 291 -6.23 7.40 -21.42
N PRO A 292 -6.17 6.21 -20.80
CA PRO A 292 -4.93 5.50 -20.58
C PRO A 292 -4.41 4.86 -21.88
N THR A 293 -3.13 4.53 -21.89
CA THR A 293 -2.55 3.66 -22.91
C THR A 293 -3.00 2.20 -22.74
N ARG A 294 -2.89 1.41 -23.81
CA ARG A 294 -3.16 -0.04 -23.73
C ARG A 294 -2.21 -0.78 -22.79
N ALA A 295 -0.97 -0.30 -22.66
CA ALA A 295 0.01 -0.86 -21.75
C ALA A 295 -0.41 -0.65 -20.28
N GLU A 296 -0.89 0.54 -19.93
CA GLU A 296 -1.40 0.84 -18.58
C GLU A 296 -2.65 0.02 -18.23
N VAL A 297 -3.60 -0.11 -19.17
CA VAL A 297 -4.77 -0.99 -18.99
C VAL A 297 -4.34 -2.42 -18.72
N ASN A 298 -3.36 -2.93 -19.48
CA ASN A 298 -2.83 -4.28 -19.30
C ASN A 298 -2.08 -4.42 -17.96
N ASP A 299 -1.38 -3.40 -17.51
CA ASP A 299 -0.64 -3.42 -16.24
C ASP A 299 -1.58 -3.46 -15.02
N VAL A 300 -2.64 -2.63 -15.02
CA VAL A 300 -3.69 -2.69 -14.00
C VAL A 300 -4.35 -4.08 -13.98
N ALA A 301 -4.76 -4.57 -15.15
CA ALA A 301 -5.38 -5.89 -15.28
C ALA A 301 -4.45 -7.01 -14.77
N ASN A 302 -3.16 -7.00 -15.15
CA ASN A 302 -2.18 -7.98 -14.71
C ASN A 302 -1.96 -7.93 -13.18
N SER A 303 -1.94 -6.73 -12.58
CA SER A 303 -1.84 -6.57 -11.13
C SER A 303 -3.01 -7.23 -10.38
N VAL A 304 -4.23 -7.07 -10.90
CA VAL A 304 -5.43 -7.74 -10.36
C VAL A 304 -5.34 -9.27 -10.54
N MET A 305 -4.92 -9.73 -11.71
CA MET A 305 -4.72 -11.17 -12.01
C MET A 305 -3.66 -11.80 -11.12
N ASP A 306 -2.58 -11.08 -10.78
CA ASP A 306 -1.55 -11.53 -9.83
C ASP A 306 -2.11 -11.73 -8.42
N GLY A 307 -3.23 -11.08 -8.12
CA GLY A 307 -3.91 -11.15 -6.82
C GLY A 307 -3.55 -10.01 -5.88
N ALA A 308 -3.28 -8.81 -6.40
CA ALA A 308 -3.16 -7.61 -5.58
C ALA A 308 -4.43 -7.37 -4.75
N ASP A 309 -4.27 -6.87 -3.52
CA ASP A 309 -5.39 -6.39 -2.72
C ASP A 309 -5.80 -4.98 -3.13
N ALA A 310 -4.83 -4.18 -3.50
CA ALA A 310 -5.06 -2.81 -3.95
C ALA A 310 -4.07 -2.40 -5.06
N VAL A 311 -4.50 -1.43 -5.85
CA VAL A 311 -3.68 -0.70 -6.83
C VAL A 311 -3.66 0.78 -6.45
N MET A 312 -2.53 1.45 -6.64
CA MET A 312 -2.33 2.82 -6.17
C MET A 312 -2.11 3.80 -7.32
N LEU A 313 -2.81 4.92 -7.24
CA LEU A 313 -2.62 6.11 -8.06
C LEU A 313 -1.80 7.15 -7.28
N SER A 314 -0.82 7.75 -7.93
CA SER A 314 0.11 8.75 -7.38
C SER A 314 -0.14 10.14 -7.97
N GLY A 315 0.62 10.53 -8.98
CA GLY A 315 0.49 11.81 -9.69
C GLY A 315 -0.88 11.98 -10.35
N GLU A 316 -1.46 10.88 -10.80
CA GLU A 316 -2.75 10.81 -11.50
C GLU A 316 -3.88 11.46 -10.70
N THR A 317 -3.87 11.29 -9.37
CA THR A 317 -4.89 11.86 -8.48
C THR A 317 -4.41 13.08 -7.70
N SER A 318 -3.09 13.22 -7.45
CA SER A 318 -2.57 14.31 -6.63
C SER A 318 -2.38 15.62 -7.40
N VAL A 319 -1.97 15.56 -8.66
CA VAL A 319 -1.68 16.72 -9.53
C VAL A 319 -2.28 16.58 -10.93
N GLY A 320 -2.87 15.43 -11.26
CA GLY A 320 -3.45 15.16 -12.57
C GLY A 320 -4.69 16.01 -12.86
N ASN A 321 -4.98 16.19 -14.13
CA ASN A 321 -6.11 16.99 -14.61
C ASN A 321 -7.46 16.25 -14.45
N TYR A 322 -7.44 14.93 -14.25
CA TYR A 322 -8.63 14.06 -14.30
C TYR A 322 -8.73 13.10 -13.10
N PRO A 323 -8.68 13.59 -11.83
CA PRO A 323 -8.57 12.73 -10.66
C PRO A 323 -9.77 11.79 -10.45
N VAL A 324 -10.98 12.17 -10.87
CA VAL A 324 -12.17 11.31 -10.78
C VAL A 324 -12.19 10.29 -11.91
N GLN A 325 -11.95 10.73 -13.15
CA GLN A 325 -12.02 9.90 -14.34
C GLN A 325 -10.97 8.78 -14.35
N VAL A 326 -9.77 9.01 -13.79
CA VAL A 326 -8.76 7.96 -13.67
C VAL A 326 -9.22 6.85 -12.73
N ILE A 327 -9.95 7.17 -11.66
CA ILE A 327 -10.54 6.20 -10.74
C ILE A 327 -11.65 5.42 -11.41
N GLU A 328 -12.53 6.08 -12.17
CA GLU A 328 -13.58 5.42 -12.94
C GLU A 328 -13.00 4.43 -13.94
N LYS A 329 -11.94 4.82 -14.67
CA LYS A 329 -11.26 3.93 -15.62
C LYS A 329 -10.61 2.74 -14.92
N MET A 330 -9.90 2.97 -13.84
CA MET A 330 -9.30 1.91 -13.04
C MET A 330 -10.36 0.95 -12.48
N THR A 331 -11.49 1.48 -11.98
CA THR A 331 -12.63 0.69 -11.51
C THR A 331 -13.18 -0.21 -12.62
N GLN A 332 -13.39 0.33 -13.83
CA GLN A 332 -13.87 -0.44 -14.98
C GLN A 332 -12.91 -1.59 -15.35
N ILE A 333 -11.59 -1.35 -15.32
CA ILE A 333 -10.59 -2.40 -15.60
C ILE A 333 -10.65 -3.49 -14.54
N ILE A 334 -10.70 -3.10 -13.26
CA ILE A 334 -10.77 -4.05 -12.14
C ILE A 334 -12.02 -4.93 -12.24
N GLU A 335 -13.19 -4.34 -12.42
CA GLU A 335 -14.47 -5.07 -12.55
C GLU A 335 -14.44 -6.04 -13.73
N ALA A 336 -13.97 -5.60 -14.90
CA ALA A 336 -13.86 -6.46 -16.08
C ALA A 336 -12.96 -7.69 -15.87
N VAL A 337 -11.87 -7.54 -15.09
CA VAL A 337 -10.98 -8.66 -14.75
C VAL A 337 -11.64 -9.59 -13.74
N GLU A 338 -12.23 -9.03 -12.67
CA GLU A 338 -12.83 -9.81 -11.58
C GLU A 338 -14.07 -10.58 -12.01
N ASP A 339 -14.82 -10.09 -12.98
CA ASP A 339 -16.00 -10.76 -13.56
C ASP A 339 -15.61 -11.86 -14.56
N SER A 340 -14.36 -11.94 -14.98
CA SER A 340 -13.91 -12.93 -15.97
C SER A 340 -13.75 -14.33 -15.37
N PRO A 341 -14.45 -15.35 -15.91
CA PRO A 341 -14.31 -16.73 -15.46
C PRO A 341 -12.93 -17.34 -15.80
N LEU A 342 -12.14 -16.65 -16.65
CA LEU A 342 -10.82 -17.12 -17.06
C LEU A 342 -9.76 -16.85 -15.99
N ILE A 343 -10.05 -15.95 -15.03
CA ILE A 343 -9.07 -15.53 -14.03
C ILE A 343 -9.25 -16.31 -12.74
N GLN A 344 -8.22 -17.08 -12.39
CA GLN A 344 -8.15 -17.79 -11.12
C GLN A 344 -6.89 -17.37 -10.37
N VAL A 345 -7.09 -16.77 -9.18
CA VAL A 345 -5.98 -16.40 -8.31
C VAL A 345 -5.49 -17.65 -7.55
N PRO A 346 -4.20 -18.02 -7.64
CA PRO A 346 -3.66 -19.19 -6.95
C PRO A 346 -3.88 -19.12 -5.44
N GLN A 347 -4.27 -20.26 -4.83
CA GLN A 347 -4.59 -20.32 -3.40
C GLN A 347 -3.70 -21.34 -2.69
N ASN A 348 -3.18 -20.93 -1.52
CA ASN A 348 -2.31 -21.78 -0.71
C ASN A 348 -3.06 -22.25 0.55
N THR A 349 -3.34 -23.55 0.64
CA THR A 349 -4.02 -24.16 1.80
C THR A 349 -3.20 -24.04 3.09
N PRO A 350 -3.85 -23.80 4.26
CA PRO A 350 -3.14 -23.78 5.54
C PRO A 350 -2.59 -25.17 5.87
N GLN A 351 -1.27 -25.28 6.01
CA GLN A 351 -0.60 -26.57 6.26
C GLN A 351 -0.10 -26.73 7.70
N VAL A 352 -0.04 -25.66 8.49
CA VAL A 352 0.59 -25.69 9.82
C VAL A 352 -0.45 -25.52 10.92
N ARG A 353 -0.46 -26.46 11.86
CA ARG A 353 -1.29 -26.37 13.09
C ARG A 353 -0.73 -25.31 14.02
N THR A 354 -1.45 -24.19 14.15
CA THR A 354 -1.17 -23.10 15.09
C THR A 354 -2.33 -22.97 16.08
N LYS A 355 -2.18 -22.13 17.12
CA LYS A 355 -3.29 -21.82 18.06
C LYS A 355 -4.58 -21.35 17.36
N ARG A 356 -4.47 -20.74 16.16
CA ARG A 356 -5.62 -20.25 15.35
C ARG A 356 -5.96 -21.17 14.18
N PHE A 357 -5.50 -22.42 14.19
CA PHE A 357 -5.70 -23.37 13.09
C PHE A 357 -7.19 -23.61 12.80
N ILE A 358 -8.03 -23.73 13.85
CA ILE A 358 -9.48 -23.92 13.71
C ILE A 358 -10.09 -22.72 12.96
N THR A 359 -9.82 -21.50 13.41
CA THR A 359 -10.32 -20.28 12.75
C THR A 359 -9.84 -20.18 11.30
N LYS A 360 -8.57 -20.50 11.02
CA LYS A 360 -8.03 -20.51 9.65
C LYS A 360 -8.73 -21.54 8.78
N SER A 361 -8.99 -22.75 9.32
CA SER A 361 -9.68 -23.81 8.61
C SER A 361 -11.13 -23.44 8.33
N ILE A 362 -11.83 -22.85 9.28
CA ILE A 362 -13.22 -22.40 9.10
C ILE A 362 -13.29 -21.31 8.02
N CYS A 363 -12.41 -20.30 8.05
CA CYS A 363 -12.36 -19.26 7.02
C CYS A 363 -12.08 -19.85 5.62
N HIS A 364 -11.19 -20.84 5.54
CA HIS A 364 -10.93 -21.56 4.29
C HIS A 364 -12.16 -22.28 3.77
N HIS A 365 -12.79 -23.12 4.62
CA HIS A 365 -13.98 -23.88 4.22
C HIS A 365 -15.17 -22.96 3.92
N ALA A 366 -15.31 -21.82 4.60
CA ALA A 366 -16.32 -20.83 4.26
C ALA A 366 -16.13 -20.26 2.85
N ALA A 367 -14.89 -19.91 2.50
CA ALA A 367 -14.59 -19.41 1.15
C ALA A 367 -14.83 -20.49 0.07
N MET A 368 -14.42 -21.72 0.32
CA MET A 368 -14.66 -22.84 -0.61
C MET A 368 -16.15 -23.16 -0.73
N MET A 369 -16.86 -23.22 0.40
CA MET A 369 -18.30 -23.51 0.43
C MET A 369 -19.10 -22.42 -0.30
N ALA A 370 -18.71 -21.14 -0.12
CA ALA A 370 -19.36 -20.03 -0.82
C ALA A 370 -19.32 -20.21 -2.34
N ASN A 371 -18.19 -20.69 -2.88
CA ASN A 371 -18.08 -20.96 -4.31
C ASN A 371 -18.97 -22.15 -4.75
N VAL A 372 -19.05 -23.22 -3.93
CA VAL A 372 -19.83 -24.43 -4.24
C VAL A 372 -21.33 -24.16 -4.25
N ILE A 373 -21.85 -23.50 -3.18
CA ILE A 373 -23.28 -23.22 -3.04
C ILE A 373 -23.69 -21.90 -3.71
N LYS A 374 -22.74 -21.20 -4.34
CA LYS A 374 -22.93 -19.87 -4.96
C LYS A 374 -23.49 -18.85 -3.95
N ALA A 375 -23.01 -18.90 -2.70
CA ALA A 375 -23.41 -17.92 -1.70
C ALA A 375 -23.03 -16.51 -2.14
N LYS A 376 -23.92 -15.54 -1.92
CA LYS A 376 -23.70 -14.13 -2.29
C LYS A 376 -22.79 -13.40 -1.31
N ALA A 377 -22.81 -13.79 -0.02
CA ALA A 377 -22.00 -13.16 0.99
C ALA A 377 -21.47 -14.15 2.05
N ILE A 378 -20.30 -13.80 2.60
CA ILE A 378 -19.76 -14.37 3.84
C ILE A 378 -19.80 -13.26 4.88
N CYS A 379 -20.61 -13.42 5.91
CA CYS A 379 -20.75 -12.50 7.03
C CYS A 379 -19.86 -12.96 8.19
N THR A 380 -19.06 -12.07 8.77
CA THR A 380 -18.24 -12.39 9.94
C THR A 380 -18.35 -11.31 11.01
N LEU A 381 -18.54 -11.74 12.27
CA LEU A 381 -18.42 -10.86 13.43
C LEU A 381 -16.98 -10.91 13.94
N THR A 382 -16.38 -9.75 14.14
CA THR A 382 -15.00 -9.69 14.62
C THR A 382 -14.74 -8.41 15.41
N ASN A 383 -13.90 -8.50 16.43
CA ASN A 383 -13.44 -7.34 17.19
C ASN A 383 -12.04 -6.85 16.79
N SER A 384 -11.23 -7.74 16.20
CA SER A 384 -9.85 -7.45 15.81
C SER A 384 -9.62 -7.41 14.29
N GLY A 385 -10.64 -7.76 13.48
CA GLY A 385 -10.52 -7.88 12.04
C GLY A 385 -9.83 -9.16 11.54
N TYR A 386 -9.28 -10.00 12.43
CA TYR A 386 -8.48 -11.17 12.03
C TYR A 386 -9.16 -12.08 11.01
N THR A 387 -10.44 -12.38 11.19
CA THR A 387 -11.21 -13.22 10.26
C THR A 387 -11.35 -12.58 8.89
N ALA A 388 -11.47 -11.24 8.82
CA ALA A 388 -11.53 -10.52 7.56
C ALA A 388 -10.24 -10.73 6.73
N PHE A 389 -9.06 -10.60 7.36
CA PHE A 389 -7.78 -10.92 6.72
C PHE A 389 -7.74 -12.37 6.21
N GLN A 390 -8.21 -13.33 7.01
CA GLN A 390 -8.19 -14.74 6.64
C GLN A 390 -9.13 -15.03 5.45
N ILE A 391 -10.36 -14.51 5.47
CA ILE A 391 -11.33 -14.74 4.39
C ILE A 391 -10.88 -14.02 3.11
N SER A 392 -10.46 -12.76 3.21
CA SER A 392 -9.98 -11.96 2.08
C SER A 392 -8.85 -12.65 1.31
N ALA A 393 -7.91 -13.27 2.02
CA ALA A 393 -6.79 -13.99 1.40
C ALA A 393 -7.22 -15.20 0.54
N TRP A 394 -8.42 -15.75 0.74
CA TRP A 394 -8.97 -16.86 -0.05
C TRP A 394 -9.71 -16.43 -1.31
N ARG A 395 -9.89 -15.12 -1.53
CA ARG A 395 -10.57 -14.57 -2.71
C ARG A 395 -11.89 -15.27 -3.06
N PRO A 396 -12.86 -15.36 -2.13
CA PRO A 396 -14.16 -15.97 -2.45
C PRO A 396 -14.90 -15.18 -3.52
N SER A 397 -15.75 -15.85 -4.31
CA SER A 397 -16.67 -15.15 -5.23
C SER A 397 -17.71 -14.29 -4.49
N ALA A 398 -18.06 -14.68 -3.27
CA ALA A 398 -19.00 -14.00 -2.39
C ALA A 398 -18.44 -12.65 -1.86
N HIS A 399 -19.31 -11.71 -1.53
CA HIS A 399 -18.97 -10.51 -0.78
C HIS A 399 -18.50 -10.87 0.64
N ILE A 400 -17.51 -10.15 1.17
CA ILE A 400 -17.04 -10.34 2.55
C ILE A 400 -17.61 -9.19 3.39
N LEU A 401 -18.64 -9.48 4.18
CA LEU A 401 -19.31 -8.50 5.03
C LEU A 401 -18.83 -8.67 6.47
N VAL A 402 -18.19 -7.65 6.99
CA VAL A 402 -17.58 -7.66 8.32
C VAL A 402 -18.38 -6.76 9.25
N PHE A 403 -18.85 -7.34 10.35
CA PHE A 403 -19.62 -6.65 11.37
C PHE A 403 -18.78 -6.51 12.65
N THR A 404 -18.68 -5.29 13.19
CA THR A 404 -17.85 -5.02 14.36
C THR A 404 -18.36 -3.83 15.17
N SER A 405 -18.24 -3.92 16.49
CA SER A 405 -18.43 -2.78 17.41
C SER A 405 -17.17 -1.91 17.55
N ASN A 406 -16.05 -2.36 17.01
CA ASN A 406 -14.80 -1.61 17.06
C ASN A 406 -14.72 -0.62 15.88
N LYS A 407 -15.06 0.65 16.17
CA LYS A 407 -15.05 1.71 15.15
C LYS A 407 -13.69 1.93 14.48
N ARG A 408 -12.58 1.64 15.18
CA ARG A 408 -11.22 1.84 14.65
C ARG A 408 -10.91 0.92 13.47
N ILE A 409 -11.40 -0.32 13.48
CA ILE A 409 -11.11 -1.27 12.41
C ILE A 409 -12.03 -1.12 11.19
N LEU A 410 -13.13 -0.39 11.29
CA LEU A 410 -14.06 -0.19 10.17
C LEU A 410 -13.36 0.36 8.93
N THR A 411 -12.55 1.40 9.11
CA THR A 411 -11.79 2.02 8.03
C THR A 411 -10.53 1.22 7.67
N GLN A 412 -9.81 0.68 8.66
CA GLN A 412 -8.64 -0.15 8.42
C GLN A 412 -8.92 -1.35 7.50
N LEU A 413 -10.06 -2.02 7.70
CA LEU A 413 -10.43 -3.19 6.92
C LEU A 413 -10.77 -2.86 5.45
N ASN A 414 -10.98 -1.59 5.12
CA ASN A 414 -11.29 -1.19 3.75
C ASN A 414 -10.10 -1.31 2.77
N LEU A 415 -8.89 -1.58 3.26
CA LEU A 415 -7.74 -1.94 2.41
C LEU A 415 -7.79 -3.41 1.95
N LEU A 416 -8.53 -4.28 2.64
CA LEU A 416 -8.56 -5.71 2.34
C LEU A 416 -9.43 -6.01 1.12
N TRP A 417 -8.95 -6.87 0.24
CA TRP A 417 -9.68 -7.30 -0.95
C TRP A 417 -11.08 -7.84 -0.60
N GLY A 418 -12.10 -7.36 -1.29
CA GLY A 418 -13.49 -7.81 -1.17
C GLY A 418 -14.19 -7.45 0.15
N VAL A 419 -13.49 -6.92 1.14
CA VAL A 419 -14.06 -6.62 2.46
C VAL A 419 -14.91 -5.35 2.42
N ARG A 420 -16.08 -5.44 3.06
CA ARG A 420 -16.96 -4.31 3.40
C ARG A 420 -17.30 -4.39 4.87
N SER A 421 -17.01 -3.34 5.63
CA SER A 421 -17.15 -3.31 7.08
C SER A 421 -18.37 -2.47 7.49
N PHE A 422 -19.08 -2.95 8.51
CA PHE A 422 -20.27 -2.33 9.06
C PHE A 422 -20.20 -2.26 10.57
N TYR A 423 -20.67 -1.17 11.15
CA TYR A 423 -20.80 -1.04 12.58
C TYR A 423 -21.97 -1.89 13.09
N TYR A 424 -21.70 -2.73 14.09
CA TYR A 424 -22.70 -3.55 14.76
C TYR A 424 -22.32 -3.71 16.24
N ASP A 425 -23.19 -3.27 17.15
CA ASP A 425 -22.92 -3.21 18.60
C ASP A 425 -24.14 -3.70 19.41
N LYS A 426 -24.86 -4.69 18.92
CA LYS A 426 -25.95 -5.28 19.68
C LYS A 426 -25.45 -6.49 20.46
N HIS A 427 -25.83 -6.56 21.76
CA HIS A 427 -25.54 -7.67 22.64
C HIS A 427 -26.81 -8.55 22.78
N VAL A 428 -27.06 -9.33 21.76
CA VAL A 428 -28.24 -10.23 21.65
C VAL A 428 -27.78 -11.68 21.52
N SER A 429 -28.74 -12.61 21.48
CA SER A 429 -28.44 -14.03 21.25
C SER A 429 -27.69 -14.25 19.93
N THR A 430 -27.09 -15.43 19.78
CA THR A 430 -26.41 -15.81 18.52
C THR A 430 -27.40 -15.85 17.35
N ASP A 431 -28.60 -16.36 17.57
CA ASP A 431 -29.61 -16.46 16.51
C ASP A 431 -30.15 -15.09 16.11
N ASP A 432 -30.39 -14.20 17.07
CA ASP A 432 -30.80 -12.82 16.79
C ASP A 432 -29.69 -12.06 16.07
N THR A 433 -28.42 -12.28 16.45
CA THR A 433 -27.28 -11.68 15.78
C THR A 433 -27.20 -12.12 14.30
N VAL A 434 -27.36 -13.41 14.01
CA VAL A 434 -27.38 -13.93 12.64
C VAL A 434 -28.55 -13.33 11.85
N THR A 435 -29.73 -13.26 12.45
CA THR A 435 -30.91 -12.65 11.83
C THR A 435 -30.66 -11.17 11.51
N ASP A 436 -30.14 -10.41 12.46
CA ASP A 436 -29.83 -8.99 12.28
C ASP A 436 -28.81 -8.75 11.15
N VAL A 437 -27.70 -9.50 11.12
CA VAL A 437 -26.66 -9.30 10.08
C VAL A 437 -27.14 -9.75 8.71
N ASN A 438 -27.98 -10.79 8.61
CA ASN A 438 -28.63 -11.21 7.39
C ASN A 438 -29.56 -10.11 6.86
N GLN A 439 -30.37 -9.52 7.74
CA GLN A 439 -31.25 -8.41 7.40
C GLN A 439 -30.45 -7.18 6.94
N MET A 440 -29.36 -6.83 7.65
CA MET A 440 -28.49 -5.73 7.23
C MET A 440 -27.87 -5.99 5.86
N ALA A 441 -27.45 -7.21 5.55
CA ALA A 441 -26.91 -7.57 4.24
C ALA A 441 -27.94 -7.36 3.13
N ARG A 442 -29.20 -7.70 3.39
CA ARG A 442 -30.34 -7.50 2.47
C ARG A 442 -30.66 -6.02 2.29
N ASP A 443 -30.82 -5.27 3.38
CA ASP A 443 -31.15 -3.83 3.35
C ASP A 443 -30.12 -3.00 2.59
N LYS A 444 -28.86 -3.48 2.57
CA LYS A 444 -27.75 -2.86 1.83
C LYS A 444 -27.61 -3.39 0.39
N GLY A 445 -28.48 -4.29 -0.06
CA GLY A 445 -28.53 -4.80 -1.43
C GLY A 445 -27.39 -5.77 -1.80
N PHE A 446 -26.82 -6.48 -0.82
CA PHE A 446 -25.82 -7.52 -1.09
C PHE A 446 -26.42 -8.87 -1.36
N VAL A 447 -27.64 -9.10 -0.91
CA VAL A 447 -28.38 -10.36 -1.04
C VAL A 447 -29.84 -10.08 -1.25
N ASP A 448 -30.52 -10.98 -2.00
CA ASP A 448 -31.95 -10.98 -2.25
C ASP A 448 -32.61 -12.23 -1.64
N LYS A 449 -33.93 -12.25 -1.62
CA LYS A 449 -34.70 -13.42 -1.20
C LYS A 449 -34.33 -14.66 -2.02
N GLY A 450 -34.07 -15.77 -1.32
CA GLY A 450 -33.60 -17.04 -1.89
C GLY A 450 -32.11 -17.17 -2.07
N ASP A 451 -31.34 -16.11 -1.79
CA ASP A 451 -29.86 -16.17 -1.81
C ASP A 451 -29.31 -16.88 -0.55
N PHE A 452 -28.14 -17.50 -0.70
CA PHE A 452 -27.42 -18.12 0.42
C PHE A 452 -26.38 -17.16 0.99
N LEU A 453 -26.29 -17.15 2.34
CA LEU A 453 -25.22 -16.53 3.12
C LEU A 453 -24.47 -17.55 3.96
N ILE A 454 -23.21 -17.26 4.24
CA ILE A 454 -22.41 -18.00 5.21
C ILE A 454 -22.07 -17.06 6.37
N ASN A 455 -22.49 -17.44 7.58
CA ASN A 455 -22.21 -16.69 8.80
C ASN A 455 -21.07 -17.36 9.59
N LEU A 456 -20.06 -16.58 9.96
CA LEU A 456 -18.92 -16.99 10.78
C LEU A 456 -18.93 -16.25 12.10
N ALA A 457 -18.95 -17.00 13.21
CA ALA A 457 -18.96 -16.45 14.54
C ALA A 457 -18.13 -17.28 15.54
N ALA A 458 -17.72 -16.66 16.64
CA ALA A 458 -17.33 -17.36 17.85
C ALA A 458 -18.63 -17.74 18.60
N MET A 459 -18.79 -18.99 18.93
CA MET A 459 -19.94 -19.45 19.75
C MET A 459 -19.44 -20.04 21.06
N PRO A 460 -20.01 -19.59 22.18
CA PRO A 460 -21.02 -18.55 22.36
C PRO A 460 -20.53 -17.13 21.98
N VAL A 461 -21.37 -16.32 21.33
CA VAL A 461 -20.97 -14.94 20.90
C VAL A 461 -20.53 -14.07 22.07
N ALA A 462 -21.12 -14.30 23.25
CA ALA A 462 -20.81 -13.55 24.47
C ALA A 462 -19.35 -13.71 24.95
N GLU A 463 -18.68 -14.82 24.64
CA GLU A 463 -17.32 -15.10 25.10
C GLU A 463 -16.21 -14.41 24.29
N ARG A 464 -16.54 -13.67 23.22
CA ARG A 464 -15.59 -12.97 22.34
C ARG A 464 -14.38 -13.82 21.92
N GLY A 465 -14.60 -15.12 21.73
CA GLY A 465 -13.57 -16.11 21.42
C GLY A 465 -13.10 -16.08 19.95
N MET A 466 -12.30 -17.06 19.59
CA MET A 466 -11.93 -17.32 18.19
C MET A 466 -13.13 -17.92 17.43
N VAL A 467 -13.30 -17.52 16.17
CA VAL A 467 -14.32 -18.11 15.28
C VAL A 467 -14.18 -19.63 15.28
N ASN A 468 -15.25 -20.31 15.64
CA ASN A 468 -15.36 -21.76 15.80
C ASN A 468 -16.60 -22.35 15.10
N THR A 469 -17.45 -21.51 14.49
CA THR A 469 -18.72 -21.92 13.88
C THR A 469 -18.90 -21.32 12.49
N LEU A 470 -19.44 -22.13 11.58
CA LEU A 470 -19.91 -21.77 10.26
C LEU A 470 -21.39 -22.17 10.15
N ARG A 471 -22.25 -21.21 9.80
CA ARG A 471 -23.68 -21.44 9.57
C ARG A 471 -24.06 -20.97 8.16
N VAL A 472 -24.76 -21.80 7.41
CA VAL A 472 -25.38 -21.42 6.13
C VAL A 472 -26.82 -20.96 6.43
N SER A 473 -27.22 -19.85 5.84
CA SER A 473 -28.58 -19.30 5.90
C SER A 473 -29.10 -19.03 4.50
N GLU A 474 -30.38 -19.34 4.25
CA GLU A 474 -31.12 -18.87 3.09
C GLU A 474 -31.87 -17.61 3.49
N ILE A 475 -31.93 -16.61 2.62
CA ILE A 475 -32.64 -15.35 2.88
C ILE A 475 -34.14 -15.52 2.57
N GLU A 476 -34.97 -15.34 3.58
CA GLU A 476 -36.43 -15.46 3.50
C GLU A 476 -37.10 -14.24 2.83
#